data_0a8ed40a1f00b5268b99372f78b53f4b
#
_entry.id   0a8ed40a1f00b5268b99372f78b53f4b
#
_cell.length_a   1.000
_cell.length_b   1.000
_cell.length_c   1.000
_cell.angle_alpha   90.00
_cell.angle_beta   90.00
_cell.angle_gamma   90.00
#
_symmetry.space_group_name_H-M   'P 1'
#
loop_
_entity.id
_entity.type
_entity.pdbx_description
1 polymer ?
#
loop_
_entity_poly.entity_id
_entity_poly.type
_entity_poly.pdbx_seq_one_letter_code
_entity_poly.pdbx_strand_id
1 'polypeptide(L)'
;MKEIFGKLSDGREISLFTLKNKNGMEIRVSDYGAVLVNVFVPDKNGEKRDVVLGYDNPQGYENGDKFFGAIVGRSANRIGGACFTLNGKTYRLEKNDHDNNLHSGMDFYNKRIWQVKEADDSHVIFLLHSPDMIRGIREPWISK
;
A
#
# COMPACT_ATOMS: atom_id res chain seq x y z
N MET A 1 8.89 2.93 16.55
CA MET A 1 9.09 1.55 17.13
C MET A 1 8.70 0.50 16.10
N LYS A 2 9.53 -0.57 15.92
CA LYS A 2 9.25 -1.70 15.00
C LYS A 2 8.86 -2.94 15.81
N GLU A 3 7.83 -3.67 15.36
CA GLU A 3 7.39 -4.95 15.93
C GLU A 3 6.99 -5.93 14.81
N ILE A 4 6.81 -7.20 15.16
CA ILE A 4 6.27 -8.21 14.23
C ILE A 4 4.75 -8.04 14.17
N PHE A 5 4.22 -7.74 12.98
CA PHE A 5 2.78 -7.67 12.73
C PHE A 5 2.15 -9.06 12.60
N GLY A 6 2.93 -10.03 12.10
CA GLY A 6 2.53 -11.42 11.87
C GLY A 6 3.24 -12.02 10.67
N LYS A 7 2.65 -13.07 10.10
CA LYS A 7 3.19 -13.78 8.94
C LYS A 7 2.16 -13.88 7.83
N LEU A 8 2.61 -13.87 6.59
CA LEU A 8 1.80 -14.22 5.43
C LEU A 8 1.57 -15.73 5.36
N SER A 9 0.68 -16.18 4.48
CA SER A 9 0.37 -17.58 4.25
C SER A 9 1.59 -18.41 3.82
N ASP A 10 2.57 -17.79 3.16
CA ASP A 10 3.83 -18.41 2.75
C ASP A 10 4.92 -18.41 3.84
N GLY A 11 4.59 -17.93 5.05
CA GLY A 11 5.49 -17.90 6.20
C GLY A 11 6.37 -16.66 6.30
N ARG A 12 6.36 -15.75 5.32
CA ARG A 12 7.13 -14.50 5.38
C ARG A 12 6.62 -13.62 6.51
N GLU A 13 7.55 -13.11 7.30
CA GLU A 13 7.30 -12.24 8.43
C GLU A 13 7.08 -10.80 7.98
N ILE A 14 6.06 -10.15 8.53
CA ILE A 14 5.67 -8.78 8.23
C ILE A 14 5.90 -7.90 9.45
N SER A 15 6.42 -6.70 9.21
CA SER A 15 6.71 -5.73 10.25
C SER A 15 5.62 -4.66 10.33
N LEU A 16 5.40 -4.16 11.55
CA LEU A 16 4.57 -3.00 11.86
C LEU A 16 5.45 -1.91 12.48
N PHE A 17 5.30 -0.68 12.00
CA PHE A 17 6.03 0.49 12.47
C PHE A 17 5.06 1.44 13.13
N THR A 18 5.31 1.74 14.39
CA THR A 18 4.55 2.75 15.15
C THR A 18 5.31 4.06 15.15
N LEU A 19 4.68 5.12 14.65
CA LEU A 19 5.20 6.48 14.56
C LEU A 19 4.34 7.39 15.43
N LYS A 20 4.97 8.36 16.10
CA LYS A 20 4.29 9.26 17.05
C LYS A 20 4.71 10.70 16.82
N ASN A 21 3.76 11.61 16.96
CA ASN A 21 4.06 13.02 16.99
C ASN A 21 4.02 13.58 18.44
N LYS A 22 4.49 14.82 18.58
CA LYS A 22 4.54 15.51 19.89
C LYS A 22 3.15 15.79 20.48
N ASN A 23 2.10 15.77 19.67
CA ASN A 23 0.73 16.10 20.07
C ASN A 23 -0.09 14.85 20.46
N GLY A 24 0.55 13.68 20.59
CA GLY A 24 -0.10 12.45 21.01
C GLY A 24 -0.76 11.65 19.89
N MET A 25 -0.74 12.12 18.65
CA MET A 25 -1.17 11.31 17.50
C MET A 25 -0.19 10.17 17.26
N GLU A 26 -0.71 9.01 16.94
CA GLU A 26 0.05 7.81 16.63
C GLU A 26 -0.49 7.18 15.34
N ILE A 27 0.41 6.73 14.48
CA ILE A 27 0.04 5.93 13.31
C ILE A 27 0.80 4.62 13.32
N ARG A 28 0.20 3.58 12.72
CA ARG A 28 0.87 2.31 12.47
C ARG A 28 0.85 1.99 10.99
N VAL A 29 2.01 1.64 10.46
CA VAL A 29 2.19 1.31 9.05
C VAL A 29 2.94 -0.01 8.90
N SER A 30 2.56 -0.81 7.91
CA SER A 30 3.15 -2.12 7.64
C SER A 30 4.07 -2.06 6.43
N ASP A 31 5.15 -2.87 6.40
CA ASP A 31 5.95 -3.09 5.21
C ASP A 31 5.25 -3.97 4.15
N TYR A 32 4.15 -4.64 4.50
CA TYR A 32 3.29 -5.29 3.52
C TYR A 32 2.36 -4.25 2.89
N GLY A 33 2.61 -3.91 1.64
CA GLY A 33 1.85 -2.93 0.88
C GLY A 33 2.10 -1.47 1.28
N ALA A 34 3.04 -1.19 2.19
CA ALA A 34 3.20 0.11 2.85
C ALA A 34 1.85 0.64 3.40
N VAL A 35 1.04 -0.27 3.94
CA VAL A 35 -0.35 -0.02 4.34
C VAL A 35 -0.40 0.80 5.63
N LEU A 36 -1.23 1.84 5.65
CA LEU A 36 -1.61 2.56 6.86
C LEU A 36 -2.63 1.71 7.64
N VAL A 37 -2.18 1.08 8.72
CA VAL A 37 -2.98 0.10 9.49
C VAL A 37 -3.88 0.80 10.50
N ASN A 38 -3.32 1.76 11.27
CA ASN A 38 -4.07 2.50 12.28
C ASN A 38 -3.70 3.99 12.26
N VAL A 39 -4.65 4.83 12.63
CA VAL A 39 -4.45 6.25 12.92
C VAL A 39 -5.15 6.57 14.24
N PHE A 40 -4.37 6.68 15.31
CA PHE A 40 -4.89 7.05 16.62
C PHE A 40 -4.81 8.56 16.82
N VAL A 41 -5.96 9.18 17.02
CA VAL A 41 -6.06 10.61 17.33
C VAL A 41 -6.69 10.79 18.71
N PRO A 42 -6.23 11.76 19.51
CA PRO A 42 -6.89 12.10 20.75
C PRO A 42 -8.25 12.78 20.47
N ASP A 43 -9.28 12.33 21.15
CA ASP A 43 -10.57 13.00 21.16
C ASP A 43 -10.55 14.25 22.09
N LYS A 44 -11.72 14.91 22.21
CA LYS A 44 -11.84 16.10 23.08
C LYS A 44 -11.53 15.86 24.56
N ASN A 45 -11.54 14.60 25.01
CA ASN A 45 -11.22 14.20 26.37
C ASN A 45 -9.76 13.70 26.49
N GLY A 46 -9.00 13.68 25.40
CA GLY A 46 -7.64 13.14 25.34
C GLY A 46 -7.56 11.63 25.14
N GLU A 47 -8.70 10.93 24.99
CA GLU A 47 -8.70 9.49 24.71
C GLU A 47 -8.33 9.22 23.25
N LYS A 48 -7.39 8.30 23.04
CA LYS A 48 -6.97 7.90 21.70
C LYS A 48 -7.99 6.97 21.05
N ARG A 49 -8.40 7.33 19.83
CA ARG A 49 -9.29 6.50 19.00
C ARG A 49 -8.68 6.27 17.64
N ASP A 50 -8.76 5.02 17.18
CA ASP A 50 -8.44 4.70 15.79
C ASP A 50 -9.56 5.21 14.87
N VAL A 51 -9.19 5.96 13.84
CA VAL A 51 -10.13 6.61 12.93
C VAL A 51 -10.06 6.07 11.50
N VAL A 52 -9.35 4.97 11.28
CA VAL A 52 -9.28 4.31 9.96
C VAL A 52 -9.76 2.86 10.05
N LEU A 53 -10.18 2.33 8.92
CA LEU A 53 -10.51 0.91 8.79
C LEU A 53 -9.25 0.12 8.40
N GLY A 54 -9.06 -1.05 8.99
CA GLY A 54 -7.94 -1.94 8.72
C GLY A 54 -8.23 -3.37 9.19
N TYR A 55 -7.21 -4.21 9.11
CA TYR A 55 -7.19 -5.56 9.64
C TYR A 55 -6.15 -5.67 10.74
N ASP A 56 -6.40 -6.54 11.72
CA ASP A 56 -5.53 -6.71 12.91
C ASP A 56 -4.29 -7.58 12.65
N ASN A 57 -4.15 -8.12 11.44
CA ASN A 57 -3.05 -9.00 11.06
C ASN A 57 -2.79 -8.95 9.55
N PRO A 58 -1.60 -9.37 9.07
CA PRO A 58 -1.26 -9.34 7.65
C PRO A 58 -2.09 -10.29 6.81
N GLN A 59 -2.63 -11.39 7.36
CA GLN A 59 -3.50 -12.32 6.62
C GLN A 59 -4.81 -11.63 6.20
N GLY A 60 -5.34 -10.71 7.01
CA GLY A 60 -6.50 -9.90 6.63
C GLY A 60 -6.21 -9.05 5.40
N TYR A 61 -5.04 -8.44 5.33
CA TYR A 61 -4.60 -7.70 4.14
C TYR A 61 -4.27 -8.62 2.96
N GLU A 62 -3.72 -9.81 3.20
CA GLU A 62 -3.40 -10.80 2.16
C GLU A 62 -4.65 -11.33 1.47
N ASN A 63 -5.66 -11.71 2.24
CA ASN A 63 -6.87 -12.39 1.75
C ASN A 63 -8.04 -11.42 1.50
N GLY A 64 -7.99 -10.22 2.09
CA GLY A 64 -9.04 -9.22 1.96
C GLY A 64 -9.09 -8.60 0.56
N ASP A 65 -10.31 -8.24 0.13
CA ASP A 65 -10.62 -7.58 -1.14
C ASP A 65 -10.68 -6.04 -1.00
N LYS A 66 -10.51 -5.51 0.20
CA LYS A 66 -10.54 -4.08 0.47
C LYS A 66 -9.14 -3.48 0.43
N PHE A 67 -9.07 -2.25 -0.06
CA PHE A 67 -7.83 -1.47 -0.16
C PHE A 67 -7.66 -0.55 1.05
N PHE A 68 -7.99 -1.03 2.26
CA PHE A 68 -7.85 -0.23 3.48
C PHE A 68 -6.41 0.24 3.66
N GLY A 69 -6.22 1.56 3.79
CA GLY A 69 -4.91 2.18 3.99
C GLY A 69 -3.87 1.93 2.90
N ALA A 70 -4.29 1.36 1.76
CA ALA A 70 -3.39 0.88 0.72
C ALA A 70 -2.75 1.99 -0.10
N ILE A 71 -1.48 1.79 -0.47
CA ILE A 71 -0.85 2.52 -1.56
C ILE A 71 -1.24 1.87 -2.87
N VAL A 72 -1.87 2.65 -3.75
CA VAL A 72 -2.36 2.20 -5.05
C VAL A 72 -1.46 2.77 -6.16
N GLY A 73 -1.02 1.93 -7.07
CA GLY A 73 -0.14 2.33 -8.17
C GLY A 73 0.05 1.21 -9.22
N ARG A 74 0.58 1.59 -10.39
CA ARG A 74 1.03 2.97 -10.76
C ARG A 74 -0.13 3.94 -10.98
N SER A 75 -1.19 3.50 -11.66
CA SER A 75 -2.42 4.26 -11.86
C SER A 75 -3.45 3.85 -10.82
N ALA A 76 -4.10 4.81 -10.21
CA ALA A 76 -5.24 4.57 -9.35
C ALA A 76 -6.53 4.59 -10.16
N ASN A 77 -7.56 3.92 -9.64
CA ASN A 77 -8.87 3.80 -10.24
C ASN A 77 -8.84 3.12 -11.64
N ARG A 78 -9.76 3.45 -12.52
CA ARG A 78 -10.03 2.72 -13.78
C ARG A 78 -9.46 3.39 -15.01
N ILE A 79 -8.89 2.57 -15.90
CA ILE A 79 -8.60 2.95 -17.29
C ILE A 79 -9.59 2.20 -18.17
N GLY A 80 -10.51 2.95 -18.80
CA GLY A 80 -11.58 2.40 -19.62
C GLY A 80 -11.05 1.59 -20.81
N GLY A 81 -11.68 0.45 -21.09
CA GLY A 81 -11.27 -0.47 -22.15
C GLY A 81 -9.87 -1.07 -21.97
N ALA A 82 -9.27 -0.91 -20.77
CA ALA A 82 -7.91 -1.36 -20.44
C ALA A 82 -6.88 -0.92 -21.51
N CYS A 83 -7.00 0.28 -22.05
CA CYS A 83 -6.04 0.81 -23.00
C CYS A 83 -5.98 2.35 -22.97
N PHE A 84 -4.84 2.90 -23.40
CA PHE A 84 -4.66 4.32 -23.64
C PHE A 84 -3.67 4.56 -24.75
N THR A 85 -3.74 5.74 -25.37
CA THR A 85 -2.76 6.16 -26.40
C THR A 85 -1.94 7.32 -25.88
N LEU A 86 -0.62 7.21 -25.97
CA LEU A 86 0.34 8.23 -25.59
C LEU A 86 1.39 8.38 -26.68
N ASN A 87 1.63 9.60 -27.16
CA ASN A 87 2.58 9.90 -28.24
C ASN A 87 2.37 9.01 -29.50
N GLY A 88 1.10 8.81 -29.90
CA GLY A 88 0.73 8.03 -31.07
C GLY A 88 0.85 6.51 -30.90
N LYS A 89 1.30 6.03 -29.74
CA LYS A 89 1.41 4.61 -29.44
C LYS A 89 0.29 4.17 -28.48
N THR A 90 -0.42 3.09 -28.84
CA THR A 90 -1.44 2.49 -28.00
C THR A 90 -0.83 1.46 -27.04
N TYR A 91 -1.11 1.61 -25.77
CA TYR A 91 -0.74 0.70 -24.69
C TYR A 91 -1.97 -0.08 -24.25
N ARG A 92 -1.84 -1.41 -24.27
CA ARG A 92 -2.88 -2.32 -23.78
C ARG A 92 -2.48 -2.82 -22.40
N LEU A 93 -3.45 -2.77 -21.49
CA LEU A 93 -3.29 -3.13 -20.09
C LEU A 93 -4.02 -4.44 -19.79
N GLU A 94 -3.73 -5.03 -18.65
CA GLU A 94 -4.47 -6.16 -18.13
C GLU A 94 -5.91 -5.75 -17.77
N LYS A 95 -6.90 -6.55 -18.19
CA LYS A 95 -8.31 -6.39 -17.78
C LYS A 95 -8.51 -7.15 -16.46
N ASN A 96 -8.81 -6.44 -15.40
CA ASN A 96 -9.03 -7.00 -14.06
C ASN A 96 -10.31 -6.49 -13.38
N ASP A 97 -11.07 -5.64 -14.08
CA ASP A 97 -12.38 -5.15 -13.66
C ASP A 97 -13.29 -5.06 -14.89
N HIS A 98 -13.94 -6.17 -15.23
CA HIS A 98 -14.69 -6.34 -16.49
C HIS A 98 -13.78 -6.04 -17.71
N ASP A 99 -14.15 -5.07 -18.53
CA ASP A 99 -13.33 -4.63 -19.67
C ASP A 99 -12.28 -3.58 -19.32
N ASN A 100 -12.19 -3.16 -18.08
CA ASN A 100 -11.31 -2.08 -17.63
C ASN A 100 -10.05 -2.59 -16.94
N ASN A 101 -9.05 -1.72 -16.84
CA ASN A 101 -7.93 -1.91 -15.91
C ASN A 101 -8.22 -1.13 -14.64
N LEU A 102 -8.18 -1.79 -13.48
CA LEU A 102 -8.35 -1.22 -12.17
C LEU A 102 -7.03 -1.30 -11.39
N HIS A 103 -6.58 -0.18 -10.86
CA HIS A 103 -5.40 -0.11 -9.98
C HIS A 103 -4.15 -0.76 -10.58
N SER A 104 -3.97 -0.62 -11.89
CA SER A 104 -2.85 -1.15 -12.67
C SER A 104 -2.80 -2.68 -12.82
N GLY A 105 -3.88 -3.43 -12.57
CA GLY A 105 -3.94 -4.89 -12.80
C GLY A 105 -3.84 -5.72 -11.53
N MET A 106 -3.71 -7.04 -11.65
CA MET A 106 -3.89 -8.00 -10.56
C MET A 106 -2.75 -8.06 -9.54
N ASP A 107 -1.53 -7.69 -9.91
CA ASP A 107 -0.38 -7.69 -9.00
C ASP A 107 -0.28 -6.34 -8.28
N PHE A 108 -1.17 -6.10 -7.34
CA PHE A 108 -1.32 -4.83 -6.63
C PHE A 108 -0.11 -4.48 -5.75
N TYR A 109 0.22 -3.19 -5.66
CA TYR A 109 1.30 -2.68 -4.79
C TYR A 109 1.07 -2.98 -3.31
N ASN A 110 -0.17 -3.00 -2.87
CA ASN A 110 -0.54 -3.34 -1.50
C ASN A 110 -0.45 -4.85 -1.19
N LYS A 111 -0.14 -5.70 -2.17
CA LYS A 111 0.10 -7.13 -1.98
C LYS A 111 1.60 -7.48 -2.03
N ARG A 112 2.48 -6.49 -2.00
CA ARG A 112 3.94 -6.67 -2.03
C ARG A 112 4.58 -6.27 -0.71
N ILE A 113 5.69 -6.91 -0.37
CA ILE A 113 6.54 -6.46 0.74
C ILE A 113 7.45 -5.34 0.21
N TRP A 114 7.42 -4.19 0.87
CA TRP A 114 8.23 -3.03 0.53
C TRP A 114 9.51 -3.04 1.37
N GLN A 115 10.61 -2.66 0.75
CA GLN A 115 11.88 -2.51 1.44
C GLN A 115 11.82 -1.31 2.38
N VAL A 116 12.21 -1.52 3.64
CA VAL A 116 12.41 -0.42 4.57
C VAL A 116 13.78 0.19 4.33
N LYS A 117 13.81 1.44 3.89
CA LYS A 117 15.05 2.20 3.70
C LYS A 117 15.51 2.82 5.01
N GLU A 118 14.58 3.42 5.73
CA GLU A 118 14.83 4.17 6.94
C GLU A 118 13.59 4.15 7.83
N ALA A 119 13.78 4.07 9.14
CA ALA A 119 12.68 4.17 10.11
C ALA A 119 13.19 4.71 11.44
N ASP A 120 12.45 5.67 12.02
CA ASP A 120 12.61 6.13 13.40
C ASP A 120 11.24 6.28 14.09
N ASP A 121 11.16 7.01 15.21
CA ASP A 121 9.92 7.17 15.95
C ASP A 121 8.92 8.14 15.29
N SER A 122 9.33 8.88 14.26
CA SER A 122 8.55 9.94 13.63
C SER A 122 8.30 9.70 12.13
N HIS A 123 9.10 8.87 11.48
CA HIS A 123 8.96 8.58 10.05
C HIS A 123 9.41 7.17 9.69
N VAL A 124 8.93 6.68 8.56
CA VAL A 124 9.43 5.48 7.87
C VAL A 124 9.45 5.74 6.36
N ILE A 125 10.52 5.29 5.71
CA ILE A 125 10.66 5.35 4.26
C ILE A 125 10.61 3.94 3.70
N PHE A 126 9.59 3.67 2.91
CA PHE A 126 9.45 2.43 2.17
C PHE A 126 9.86 2.62 0.70
N LEU A 127 10.53 1.63 0.15
CA LEU A 127 10.91 1.58 -1.26
C LEU A 127 10.24 0.37 -1.93
N LEU A 128 9.66 0.60 -3.09
CA LEU A 128 9.19 -0.46 -3.97
C LEU A 128 9.85 -0.31 -5.34
N HIS A 129 10.58 -1.33 -5.76
CA HIS A 129 11.06 -1.42 -7.14
C HIS A 129 9.93 -1.91 -8.04
N SER A 130 9.59 -1.12 -9.05
CA SER A 130 8.60 -1.47 -10.05
C SER A 130 9.29 -1.54 -11.42
N PRO A 131 9.52 -2.73 -12.00
CA PRO A 131 10.19 -2.90 -13.29
C PRO A 131 9.47 -2.19 -14.43
N ASP A 132 10.22 -1.88 -15.51
CA ASP A 132 9.63 -1.40 -16.75
C ASP A 132 8.63 -2.41 -17.34
N MET A 133 7.67 -1.90 -18.09
CA MET A 133 6.59 -2.69 -18.73
C MET A 133 5.76 -3.55 -17.78
N ILE A 134 5.89 -3.36 -16.47
CA ILE A 134 4.99 -4.04 -15.56
C ILE A 134 3.55 -3.65 -15.90
N ARG A 135 2.73 -4.65 -16.25
CA ARG A 135 1.32 -4.48 -16.65
C ARG A 135 1.09 -3.53 -17.83
N GLY A 136 2.06 -3.47 -18.77
CA GLY A 136 1.99 -2.65 -19.98
C GLY A 136 2.36 -1.18 -19.80
N ILE A 137 2.74 -0.74 -18.59
CA ILE A 137 3.15 0.62 -18.31
C ILE A 137 4.68 0.71 -18.33
N ARG A 138 5.23 1.61 -19.17
CA ARG A 138 6.66 1.84 -19.31
C ARG A 138 7.26 2.63 -18.16
N GLU A 139 8.56 2.43 -17.98
CA GLU A 139 9.56 3.05 -17.10
C GLU A 139 9.59 2.55 -15.65
N PRO A 140 10.79 2.31 -15.12
CA PRO A 140 10.97 2.00 -13.72
C PRO A 140 10.64 3.23 -12.87
N TRP A 141 9.60 3.14 -12.04
CA TRP A 141 9.33 4.15 -11.03
C TRP A 141 9.98 3.72 -9.72
N ILE A 142 10.82 4.59 -9.19
CA ILE A 142 11.26 4.53 -7.80
C ILE A 142 10.37 5.52 -7.06
N SER A 143 9.34 5.04 -6.36
CA SER A 143 8.62 5.89 -5.41
C SER A 143 9.47 6.03 -4.15
N LYS A 144 9.82 7.26 -3.85
CA LYS A 144 10.43 7.65 -2.57
C LYS A 144 9.35 7.96 -1.57
#